data_028d53227201f6b54641a06982c024f7
#
_entry.id   028d53227201f6b54641a06982c024f7
#
_cell.length_a   1.000
_cell.length_b   1.000
_cell.length_c   1.000
_cell.angle_alpha   90.00
_cell.angle_beta   90.00
_cell.angle_gamma   90.00
#
_symmetry.space_group_name_H-M   'P 1'
#
loop_
_entity.id
_entity.type
_entity.pdbx_description
1 polymer ?
#
loop_
_entity_poly.entity_id
_entity_poly.type
_entity_poly.pdbx_seq_one_letter_code
_entity_poly.pdbx_strand_id
1 'polypeptide(L)'
;MKKLIILALLLMITFPVAASEEAVTDYYAHSIAEQYRNLCQYEKAREVHDYLIRNVQYDFSDNSYKSYGALVEGRAVCQGYSLAYREVLLHLGVKCNVVIGTTSQGLHAWNLVTVNGTGYFIDVTFDDKDDGKVYYAWFMLTQIRDHYAMFTLY
;
A
#
# COMPACT_ATOMS: atom_id res chain seq x y z
N MET A 1 11.24 -55.97 41.58
CA MET A 1 10.16 -55.02 41.16
C MET A 1 10.83 -53.80 40.50
N LYS A 2 10.82 -53.72 39.17
CA LYS A 2 11.44 -52.62 38.45
C LYS A 2 10.43 -51.48 38.35
N LYS A 3 10.75 -50.34 38.99
CA LYS A 3 9.93 -49.11 38.86
C LYS A 3 10.14 -48.52 37.48
N LEU A 4 9.10 -48.52 36.66
CA LEU A 4 9.05 -47.86 35.35
C LEU A 4 8.91 -46.36 35.59
N ILE A 5 9.97 -45.59 35.36
CA ILE A 5 9.91 -44.13 35.34
C ILE A 5 9.36 -43.73 33.97
N ILE A 6 8.09 -43.33 33.97
CA ILE A 6 7.48 -42.73 32.79
C ILE A 6 7.98 -41.30 32.72
N LEU A 7 8.93 -41.02 31.83
CA LEU A 7 9.38 -39.68 31.48
C LEU A 7 8.28 -39.07 30.60
N ALA A 8 7.41 -38.27 31.21
CA ALA A 8 6.44 -37.48 30.47
C ALA A 8 7.19 -36.41 29.68
N LEU A 9 7.39 -36.67 28.37
CA LEU A 9 7.91 -35.69 27.44
C LEU A 9 6.83 -34.63 27.22
N LEU A 10 6.94 -33.52 27.96
CA LEU A 10 6.08 -32.36 27.78
C LEU A 10 6.39 -31.75 26.41
N LEU A 11 5.64 -32.18 25.40
CA LEU A 11 5.69 -31.58 24.07
C LEU A 11 5.18 -30.14 24.20
N MET A 12 6.08 -29.17 24.37
CA MET A 12 5.73 -27.77 24.25
C MET A 12 5.31 -27.51 22.79
N ILE A 13 4.00 -27.57 22.58
CA ILE A 13 3.40 -27.10 21.33
C ILE A 13 3.57 -25.58 21.37
N THR A 14 4.62 -25.09 20.77
CA THR A 14 4.75 -23.64 20.48
C THR A 14 3.71 -23.32 19.43
N PHE A 15 2.59 -22.76 19.84
CA PHE A 15 1.68 -22.14 18.88
C PHE A 15 2.46 -21.06 18.15
N PRO A 16 2.44 -20.98 16.81
CA PRO A 16 3.06 -19.88 16.11
C PRO A 16 2.41 -18.60 16.62
N VAL A 17 3.22 -17.67 17.09
CA VAL A 17 2.73 -16.31 17.41
C VAL A 17 2.11 -15.77 16.12
N ALA A 18 0.84 -15.40 16.18
CA ALA A 18 0.19 -14.79 15.02
C ALA A 18 1.00 -13.57 14.58
N ALA A 19 1.31 -13.49 13.29
CA ALA A 19 2.05 -12.37 12.75
C ALA A 19 1.26 -11.07 13.02
N SER A 20 1.99 -10.00 13.37
CA SER A 20 1.35 -8.70 13.57
C SER A 20 0.75 -8.20 12.23
N GLU A 21 -0.26 -7.34 12.31
CA GLU A 21 -0.85 -6.69 11.14
C GLU A 21 0.23 -6.02 10.27
N GLU A 22 1.19 -5.33 10.92
CA GLU A 22 2.33 -4.70 10.24
C GLU A 22 3.20 -5.71 9.48
N ALA A 23 3.56 -6.83 10.10
CA ALA A 23 4.37 -7.87 9.46
C ALA A 23 3.65 -8.53 8.27
N VAL A 24 2.33 -8.69 8.36
CA VAL A 24 1.51 -9.21 7.25
C VAL A 24 1.48 -8.20 6.12
N THR A 25 1.27 -6.92 6.42
CA THR A 25 1.23 -5.84 5.44
C THR A 25 2.56 -5.73 4.69
N ASP A 26 3.68 -5.72 5.42
CA ASP A 26 5.04 -5.68 4.86
C ASP A 26 5.30 -6.87 3.92
N TYR A 27 4.89 -8.08 4.32
CA TYR A 27 4.99 -9.27 3.47
C TYR A 27 4.22 -9.11 2.15
N TYR A 28 2.99 -8.58 2.18
CA TYR A 28 2.20 -8.35 0.97
C TYR A 28 2.82 -7.26 0.10
N ALA A 29 3.26 -6.15 0.69
CA ALA A 29 3.94 -5.07 -0.03
C ALA A 29 5.21 -5.58 -0.73
N HIS A 30 6.04 -6.34 -0.02
CA HIS A 30 7.24 -6.97 -0.58
C HIS A 30 6.89 -7.94 -1.72
N SER A 31 5.88 -8.80 -1.54
CA SER A 31 5.48 -9.78 -2.55
C SER A 31 4.96 -9.14 -3.85
N ILE A 32 4.28 -8.01 -3.74
CA ILE A 32 3.85 -7.21 -4.89
C ILE A 32 5.06 -6.56 -5.55
N ALA A 33 5.95 -5.96 -4.77
CA ALA A 33 7.15 -5.29 -5.26
C ALA A 33 8.07 -6.25 -6.04
N GLU A 34 8.24 -7.49 -5.57
CA GLU A 34 9.09 -8.48 -6.26
C GLU A 34 8.69 -8.72 -7.73
N GLN A 35 7.41 -8.56 -8.07
CA GLN A 35 6.92 -8.71 -9.44
C GLN A 35 7.47 -7.64 -10.38
N TYR A 36 7.80 -6.46 -9.84
CA TYR A 36 8.17 -5.27 -10.60
C TYR A 36 9.61 -4.80 -10.35
N ARG A 37 10.41 -5.56 -9.62
CA ARG A 37 11.74 -5.15 -9.13
C ARG A 37 12.72 -4.75 -10.24
N ASN A 38 12.61 -5.38 -11.42
CA ASN A 38 13.56 -5.19 -12.54
C ASN A 38 13.14 -4.07 -13.50
N LEU A 39 12.01 -3.41 -13.25
CA LEU A 39 11.51 -2.31 -14.08
C LEU A 39 12.23 -0.99 -13.76
N CYS A 40 12.17 -0.02 -14.67
CA CYS A 40 12.62 1.35 -14.39
C CYS A 40 11.66 2.06 -13.40
N GLN A 41 12.10 3.17 -12.80
CA GLN A 41 11.30 3.86 -11.76
C GLN A 41 9.91 4.31 -12.25
N TYR A 42 9.80 4.76 -13.49
CA TYR A 42 8.52 5.13 -14.09
C TYR A 42 7.58 3.93 -14.21
N GLU A 43 8.09 2.82 -14.73
CA GLU A 43 7.31 1.59 -14.89
C GLU A 43 6.91 1.02 -13.53
N LYS A 44 7.79 1.04 -12.54
CA LYS A 44 7.47 0.66 -11.15
C LYS A 44 6.30 1.48 -10.60
N ALA A 45 6.35 2.80 -10.75
CA ALA A 45 5.26 3.67 -10.33
C ALA A 45 3.95 3.33 -11.04
N ARG A 46 4.00 3.07 -12.36
CA ARG A 46 2.82 2.74 -13.15
C ARG A 46 2.24 1.37 -12.77
N GLU A 47 3.06 0.34 -12.66
CA GLU A 47 2.56 -1.01 -12.38
C GLU A 47 1.95 -1.11 -10.98
N VAL A 48 2.49 -0.41 -9.98
CA VAL A 48 1.90 -0.36 -8.64
C VAL A 48 0.59 0.43 -8.62
N HIS A 49 0.51 1.54 -9.37
CA HIS A 49 -0.73 2.28 -9.59
C HIS A 49 -1.81 1.38 -10.19
N ASP A 50 -1.50 0.70 -11.28
CA ASP A 50 -2.40 -0.19 -11.99
C ASP A 50 -2.81 -1.40 -11.14
N TYR A 51 -1.87 -1.92 -10.34
CA TYR A 51 -2.14 -3.01 -9.41
C TYR A 51 -3.23 -2.61 -8.41
N LEU A 52 -3.09 -1.45 -7.78
CA LEU A 52 -4.06 -0.98 -6.78
C LEU A 52 -5.45 -0.78 -7.41
N ILE A 53 -5.54 -0.13 -8.56
CA ILE A 53 -6.83 0.07 -9.25
C ILE A 53 -7.50 -1.27 -9.59
N ARG A 54 -6.74 -2.30 -9.96
CA ARG A 54 -7.30 -3.61 -10.32
C ARG A 54 -7.67 -4.49 -9.14
N ASN A 55 -7.09 -4.26 -7.96
CA ASN A 55 -7.19 -5.18 -6.82
C ASN A 55 -7.79 -4.58 -5.56
N VAL A 56 -8.02 -3.28 -5.51
CA VAL A 56 -8.56 -2.59 -4.35
C VAL A 56 -9.88 -1.94 -4.73
N GLN A 57 -10.90 -2.14 -3.89
CA GLN A 57 -12.19 -1.48 -4.02
C GLN A 57 -12.26 -0.29 -3.06
N TYR A 58 -12.81 0.84 -3.52
CA TYR A 58 -13.04 1.99 -2.63
C TYR A 58 -14.17 1.68 -1.64
N ASP A 59 -13.84 1.62 -0.36
CA ASP A 59 -14.78 1.19 0.69
C ASP A 59 -14.40 1.79 2.05
N PHE A 60 -15.39 1.97 2.93
CA PHE A 60 -15.27 2.51 4.30
C PHE A 60 -15.31 1.40 5.37
N SER A 61 -14.59 0.31 5.18
CA SER A 61 -14.44 -0.76 6.17
C SER A 61 -13.45 -0.36 7.29
N ASP A 62 -13.37 -1.16 8.37
CA ASP A 62 -12.59 -0.83 9.58
C ASP A 62 -11.10 -0.56 9.31
N ASN A 63 -10.49 -1.29 8.37
CA ASN A 63 -9.07 -1.16 8.01
C ASN A 63 -8.82 -0.27 6.77
N SER A 64 -9.86 0.31 6.18
CA SER A 64 -9.77 1.03 4.90
C SER A 64 -8.85 2.25 4.92
N TYR A 65 -8.53 2.79 6.09
CA TYR A 65 -7.60 3.91 6.29
C TYR A 65 -6.14 3.48 6.40
N LYS A 66 -5.84 2.16 6.38
CA LYS A 66 -4.52 1.57 6.53
C LYS A 66 -4.06 0.94 5.21
N SER A 67 -2.74 0.81 5.03
CA SER A 67 -2.19 0.00 3.94
C SER A 67 -2.62 -1.47 4.02
N TYR A 68 -2.86 -2.00 5.23
CA TYR A 68 -3.40 -3.34 5.46
C TYR A 68 -4.74 -3.56 4.72
N GLY A 69 -5.68 -2.62 4.85
CA GLY A 69 -6.95 -2.70 4.13
C GLY A 69 -6.78 -2.85 2.62
N ALA A 70 -5.93 -2.01 2.03
CA ALA A 70 -5.65 -2.06 0.60
C ALA A 70 -4.90 -3.33 0.16
N LEU A 71 -3.80 -3.67 0.85
CA LEU A 71 -2.88 -4.73 0.39
C LEU A 71 -3.34 -6.13 0.76
N VAL A 72 -4.06 -6.30 1.88
CA VAL A 72 -4.45 -7.61 2.42
C VAL A 72 -5.94 -7.88 2.21
N GLU A 73 -6.79 -6.88 2.47
CA GLU A 73 -8.26 -7.04 2.39
C GLU A 73 -8.83 -6.59 1.03
N GLY A 74 -8.04 -5.88 0.20
CA GLY A 74 -8.47 -5.35 -1.08
C GLY A 74 -9.52 -4.25 -0.98
N ARG A 75 -9.52 -3.47 0.11
CA ARG A 75 -10.47 -2.40 0.40
C ARG A 75 -9.79 -1.20 1.03
N ALA A 76 -10.02 -0.01 0.52
CA ALA A 76 -9.43 1.20 1.08
C ALA A 76 -10.20 2.46 0.72
N VAL A 77 -10.02 3.51 1.53
CA VAL A 77 -10.28 4.90 1.16
C VAL A 77 -8.98 5.55 0.66
N CYS A 78 -9.02 6.81 0.24
CA CYS A 78 -7.86 7.53 -0.31
C CYS A 78 -6.58 7.41 0.54
N GLN A 79 -6.70 7.45 1.86
CA GLN A 79 -5.55 7.30 2.76
C GLN A 79 -4.95 5.89 2.67
N GLY A 80 -5.76 4.84 2.69
CA GLY A 80 -5.29 3.46 2.56
C GLY A 80 -4.64 3.19 1.20
N TYR A 81 -5.22 3.68 0.10
CA TYR A 81 -4.60 3.66 -1.24
C TYR A 81 -3.23 4.33 -1.24
N SER A 82 -3.13 5.55 -0.71
CA SER A 82 -1.90 6.33 -0.71
C SER A 82 -0.79 5.69 0.16
N LEU A 83 -1.15 5.13 1.32
CA LEU A 83 -0.23 4.40 2.19
C LEU A 83 0.27 3.11 1.52
N ALA A 84 -0.63 2.34 0.92
CA ALA A 84 -0.29 1.10 0.21
C ALA A 84 0.63 1.37 -0.99
N TYR A 85 0.31 2.38 -1.79
CA TYR A 85 1.12 2.81 -2.92
C TYR A 85 2.54 3.17 -2.49
N ARG A 86 2.66 3.99 -1.42
CA ARG A 86 3.95 4.35 -0.83
C ARG A 86 4.72 3.12 -0.36
N GLU A 87 4.09 2.22 0.36
CA GLU A 87 4.74 1.06 0.97
C GLU A 87 5.35 0.14 -0.09
N VAL A 88 4.60 -0.19 -1.13
CA VAL A 88 5.11 -1.02 -2.24
C VAL A 88 6.24 -0.30 -3.00
N LEU A 89 6.14 1.00 -3.25
CA LEU A 89 7.18 1.77 -3.93
C LEU A 89 8.47 1.87 -3.13
N LEU A 90 8.40 1.95 -1.80
CA LEU A 90 9.58 1.92 -0.94
C LEU A 90 10.32 0.58 -1.03
N HIS A 91 9.62 -0.55 -1.08
CA HIS A 91 10.23 -1.87 -1.35
C HIS A 91 10.91 -1.94 -2.73
N LEU A 92 10.42 -1.17 -3.70
CA LEU A 92 11.00 -1.04 -5.04
C LEU A 92 12.16 -0.04 -5.13
N GLY A 93 12.53 0.62 -4.01
CA GLY A 93 13.56 1.65 -3.97
C GLY A 93 13.13 2.96 -4.66
N VAL A 94 11.84 3.22 -4.80
CA VAL A 94 11.29 4.46 -5.35
C VAL A 94 10.80 5.34 -4.20
N LYS A 95 11.33 6.56 -4.10
CA LYS A 95 10.92 7.52 -3.05
C LYS A 95 9.48 7.96 -3.30
N CYS A 96 8.63 7.75 -2.30
CA CYS A 96 7.22 8.11 -2.33
C CYS A 96 6.79 8.66 -0.97
N ASN A 97 6.10 9.77 -0.97
CA ASN A 97 5.51 10.40 0.21
C ASN A 97 3.98 10.40 0.08
N VAL A 98 3.28 10.35 1.21
CA VAL A 98 1.83 10.60 1.24
C VAL A 98 1.61 12.06 1.54
N VAL A 99 0.79 12.71 0.74
CA VAL A 99 0.34 14.10 0.92
C VAL A 99 -1.09 14.06 1.43
N ILE A 100 -1.34 14.77 2.51
CA ILE A 100 -2.68 14.97 3.07
C ILE A 100 -3.10 16.42 2.83
N GLY A 101 -4.31 16.60 2.38
CA GLY A 101 -4.84 17.93 2.12
C GLY A 101 -6.33 17.94 1.83
N THR A 102 -6.77 18.88 1.01
CA THR A 102 -8.17 19.03 0.62
C THR A 102 -8.32 19.11 -0.89
N THR A 103 -9.45 18.64 -1.38
CA THR A 103 -9.95 18.83 -2.74
C THR A 103 -11.33 19.45 -2.68
N SER A 104 -11.96 19.72 -3.82
CA SER A 104 -13.38 20.12 -3.90
C SER A 104 -14.33 19.09 -3.28
N GLN A 105 -13.87 17.83 -3.11
CA GLN A 105 -14.63 16.74 -2.47
C GLN A 105 -14.37 16.62 -0.95
N GLY A 106 -13.49 17.45 -0.37
CA GLY A 106 -13.16 17.45 1.05
C GLY A 106 -11.73 16.96 1.36
N LEU A 107 -11.52 16.42 2.57
CA LEU A 107 -10.23 15.87 2.99
C LEU A 107 -9.83 14.72 2.08
N HIS A 108 -8.55 14.72 1.66
CA HIS A 108 -8.04 13.76 0.70
C HIS A 108 -6.58 13.44 0.93
N ALA A 109 -6.14 12.27 0.42
CA ALA A 109 -4.76 11.82 0.45
C ALA A 109 -4.35 11.36 -0.95
N TRP A 110 -3.12 11.73 -1.34
CA TRP A 110 -2.48 11.35 -2.60
C TRP A 110 -0.98 11.18 -2.40
N ASN A 111 -0.22 11.01 -3.47
CA ASN A 111 1.21 10.76 -3.37
C ASN A 111 2.06 11.78 -4.12
N LEU A 112 3.26 12.03 -3.58
CA LEU A 112 4.38 12.69 -4.25
C LEU A 112 5.51 11.68 -4.45
N VAL A 113 5.76 11.29 -5.69
CA VAL A 113 6.73 10.26 -6.08
C VAL A 113 7.93 10.90 -6.75
N THR A 114 9.14 10.47 -6.41
CA THR A 114 10.36 10.93 -7.09
C THR A 114 10.79 9.90 -8.12
N VAL A 115 10.76 10.29 -9.40
CA VAL A 115 11.23 9.46 -10.52
C VAL A 115 12.37 10.19 -11.21
N ASN A 116 13.53 9.55 -11.28
CA ASN A 116 14.76 10.12 -11.89
C ASN A 116 15.11 11.52 -11.36
N GLY A 117 14.92 11.74 -10.07
CA GLY A 117 15.21 13.01 -9.40
C GLY A 117 14.12 14.08 -9.52
N THR A 118 13.05 13.83 -10.25
CA THR A 118 11.90 14.75 -10.41
C THR A 118 10.70 14.27 -9.60
N GLY A 119 10.06 15.20 -8.89
CA GLY A 119 8.83 14.94 -8.13
C GLY A 119 7.58 15.00 -9.01
N TYR A 120 6.71 14.01 -8.87
CA TYR A 120 5.44 13.92 -9.58
C TYR A 120 4.31 13.61 -8.61
N PHE A 121 3.18 14.27 -8.79
CA PHE A 121 1.95 13.94 -8.08
C PHE A 121 1.23 12.80 -8.77
N ILE A 122 0.71 11.88 -7.95
CA ILE A 122 -0.07 10.73 -8.39
C ILE A 122 -1.24 10.57 -7.42
N ASP A 123 -2.45 10.44 -7.96
CA ASP A 123 -3.63 10.14 -7.19
C ASP A 123 -4.31 8.88 -7.72
N VAL A 124 -3.95 7.75 -7.14
CA VAL A 124 -4.48 6.44 -7.52
C VAL A 124 -6.00 6.37 -7.34
N THR A 125 -6.50 7.00 -6.26
CA THR A 125 -7.93 7.00 -5.93
C THR A 125 -8.76 7.73 -6.98
N PHE A 126 -8.28 8.88 -7.46
CA PHE A 126 -8.98 9.65 -8.48
C PHE A 126 -8.89 9.03 -9.88
N ASP A 127 -7.91 8.19 -10.13
CA ASP A 127 -7.81 7.38 -11.35
C ASP A 127 -8.62 6.08 -11.28
N ASP A 128 -9.01 5.63 -10.08
CA ASP A 128 -9.92 4.49 -9.88
C ASP A 128 -11.39 4.97 -10.01
N LYS A 129 -12.08 4.49 -11.02
CA LYS A 129 -13.50 4.80 -11.28
C LYS A 129 -14.42 3.63 -10.91
N ASP A 130 -13.90 2.59 -10.29
CA ASP A 130 -14.64 1.37 -9.90
C ASP A 130 -15.38 0.71 -11.09
N ASP A 131 -14.84 0.88 -12.30
CA ASP A 131 -15.38 0.32 -13.54
C ASP A 131 -14.49 -0.78 -14.16
N GLY A 132 -13.47 -1.20 -13.42
CA GLY A 132 -12.50 -2.22 -13.82
C GLY A 132 -11.48 -1.76 -14.85
N LYS A 133 -11.45 -0.46 -15.20
CA LYS A 133 -10.48 0.12 -16.12
C LYS A 133 -9.46 0.97 -15.38
N VAL A 134 -8.26 1.06 -15.93
CA VAL A 134 -7.19 1.91 -15.43
C VAL A 134 -7.18 3.23 -16.19
N TYR A 135 -7.20 4.33 -15.44
CA TYR A 135 -7.09 5.68 -15.98
C TYR A 135 -5.78 6.31 -15.51
N TYR A 136 -5.33 7.37 -16.21
CA TYR A 136 -4.08 8.07 -15.93
C TYR A 136 -4.24 9.59 -15.95
N ALA A 137 -5.44 10.08 -15.62
CA ALA A 137 -5.72 11.51 -15.56
C ALA A 137 -4.97 12.20 -14.40
N TRP A 138 -4.66 11.42 -13.35
CA TRP A 138 -3.99 11.86 -12.13
C TRP A 138 -2.65 11.15 -11.90
N PHE A 139 -2.02 10.68 -12.96
CA PHE A 139 -0.76 9.96 -12.91
C PHE A 139 0.39 10.82 -13.46
N MET A 140 1.51 10.91 -12.73
CA MET A 140 2.76 11.58 -13.14
C MET A 140 2.59 13.08 -13.47
N LEU A 141 1.83 13.80 -12.66
CA LEU A 141 1.59 15.22 -12.85
C LEU A 141 2.68 16.07 -12.17
N THR A 142 3.22 17.06 -12.88
CA THR A 142 4.14 18.06 -12.29
C THR A 142 3.39 19.14 -11.52
N GLN A 143 2.12 19.32 -11.83
CA GLN A 143 1.20 20.19 -11.11
C GLN A 143 -0.15 19.46 -10.97
N ILE A 144 -0.70 19.47 -9.78
CA ILE A 144 -1.99 18.82 -9.53
C ILE A 144 -3.03 19.91 -9.24
N ARG A 145 -4.15 19.89 -9.98
CA ARG A 145 -5.25 20.84 -9.81
C ARG A 145 -6.21 20.33 -8.76
N ASP A 146 -6.96 21.26 -8.13
CA ASP A 146 -7.96 20.92 -7.11
C ASP A 146 -7.42 20.12 -5.91
N HIS A 147 -6.11 20.19 -5.67
CA HIS A 147 -5.46 19.55 -4.55
C HIS A 147 -4.63 20.57 -3.77
N TYR A 148 -5.00 20.79 -2.51
CA TYR A 148 -4.37 21.78 -1.63
C TYR A 148 -3.71 21.05 -0.46
N ALA A 149 -2.39 20.84 -0.57
CA ALA A 149 -1.62 20.12 0.44
C ALA A 149 -1.60 20.85 1.78
N MET A 150 -1.82 20.11 2.87
CA MET A 150 -1.72 20.60 4.25
C MET A 150 -0.42 20.12 4.89
N PHE A 151 -0.08 18.86 4.73
CA PHE A 151 1.17 18.25 5.22
C PHE A 151 1.55 17.01 4.42
N THR A 152 2.81 16.58 4.59
CA THR A 152 3.38 15.41 3.89
C THR A 152 3.95 14.44 4.91
N LEU A 153 3.62 13.14 4.76
CA LEU A 153 4.20 12.04 5.53
C LEU A 153 5.37 11.44 4.74
N TYR A 154 6.55 11.41 5.38
CA TYR A 154 7.81 10.94 4.80
C TYR A 154 8.07 9.46 5.14
#